data_0fac465943a29e475dd9f72db0cf6a6c
#
_entry.id   0fac465943a29e475dd9f72db0cf6a6c
#
_cell.length_a   1.000
_cell.length_b   1.000
_cell.length_c   1.000
_cell.angle_alpha   90.00
_cell.angle_beta   90.00
_cell.angle_gamma   90.00
#
_symmetry.space_group_name_H-M   'P 1'
#
loop_
_entity.id
_entity.type
_entity.pdbx_description
1 polymer ?
#
loop_
_entity_poly.entity_id
_entity_poly.type
_entity_poly.pdbx_seq_one_letter_code
_entity_poly.pdbx_strand_id
1 'polypeptide(L)'
;KLIKSCEIGLSTVVAKRKVFRYSKFPNLKTQEDFALWLKLIKLNLNFLPINRVLSSWRKTNDSLSSNKIQKLFDAFKLFYKIENKNFIISIISVVILLINKIKKTKYE
;
A
#
# COMPACT_ATOMS: atom_id res chain seq x y z
N LYS A 1 7.81 -3.14 -9.17
CA LYS A 1 7.44 -4.25 -8.26
C LYS A 1 6.38 -3.78 -7.25
N LEU A 2 6.58 -2.65 -6.57
CA LEU A 2 5.66 -2.14 -5.54
C LEU A 2 4.22 -1.93 -6.03
N ILE A 3 4.01 -1.45 -7.25
CA ILE A 3 2.66 -1.24 -7.84
C ILE A 3 1.83 -2.53 -7.87
N LYS A 4 2.49 -3.69 -7.93
CA LYS A 4 1.83 -4.99 -8.04
C LYS A 4 1.63 -5.68 -6.68
N SER A 5 2.27 -5.20 -5.62
CA SER A 5 2.20 -5.80 -4.30
C SER A 5 2.57 -4.76 -3.23
N CYS A 6 1.68 -4.55 -2.25
CA CYS A 6 1.96 -3.71 -1.09
C CYS A 6 2.79 -4.52 -0.08
N GLU A 7 4.11 -4.39 -0.15
CA GLU A 7 5.05 -5.15 0.69
C GLU A 7 5.63 -4.34 1.85
N ILE A 8 5.39 -3.03 1.88
CA ILE A 8 5.94 -2.13 2.90
C ILE A 8 4.82 -1.77 3.89
N GLY A 9 4.88 -2.34 5.08
CA GLY A 9 3.95 -2.02 6.16
C GLY A 9 4.29 -0.68 6.82
N LEU A 10 3.29 0.12 7.14
CA LEU A 10 3.48 1.45 7.75
C LEU A 10 4.32 1.40 9.04
N SER A 11 4.07 0.42 9.90
CA SER A 11 4.78 0.24 11.18
C SER A 11 6.26 -0.15 11.04
N THR A 12 6.72 -0.47 9.84
CA THR A 12 8.10 -0.86 9.54
C THR A 12 8.92 0.25 8.90
N VAL A 13 8.35 1.44 8.73
CA VAL A 13 8.99 2.53 8.00
C VAL A 13 9.47 3.62 8.95
N VAL A 14 10.71 4.02 8.78
CA VAL A 14 11.30 5.23 9.38
C VAL A 14 11.61 6.21 8.26
N ALA A 15 11.14 7.44 8.38
CA ALA A 15 11.34 8.46 7.37
C ALA A 15 11.75 9.80 7.98
N LYS A 16 12.59 10.54 7.28
CA LYS A 16 12.92 11.92 7.67
C LYS A 16 11.66 12.79 7.53
N ARG A 17 11.38 13.63 8.53
CA ARG A 17 10.20 14.52 8.55
C ARG A 17 10.05 15.35 7.27
N LYS A 18 11.14 15.75 6.63
CA LYS A 18 11.13 16.52 5.38
C LYS A 18 10.43 15.79 4.22
N VAL A 19 10.38 14.45 4.23
CA VAL A 19 9.70 13.65 3.19
C VAL A 19 8.21 14.00 3.13
N PHE A 20 7.57 14.24 4.26
CA PHE A 20 6.15 14.57 4.35
C PHE A 20 5.81 16.00 3.91
N ARG A 21 6.80 16.83 3.59
CA ARG A 21 6.58 18.12 2.91
C ARG A 21 6.18 17.93 1.45
N TYR A 22 6.64 16.83 0.82
CA TYR A 22 6.37 16.51 -0.59
C TYR A 22 5.07 15.74 -0.78
N SER A 23 4.63 15.03 0.23
CA SER A 23 3.42 14.23 0.15
C SER A 23 2.82 13.94 1.52
N LYS A 24 1.51 14.01 1.60
CA LYS A 24 0.72 13.62 2.77
C LYS A 24 -0.02 12.32 2.49
N PHE A 25 -0.45 11.65 3.56
CA PHE A 25 -1.34 10.50 3.46
C PHE A 25 -2.64 10.93 2.75
N PRO A 26 -3.10 10.18 1.75
CA PRO A 26 -4.39 10.45 1.13
C PRO A 26 -5.54 10.06 2.07
N ASN A 27 -6.71 10.63 1.82
CA ASN A 27 -7.92 10.32 2.60
C ASN A 27 -8.51 8.97 2.14
N LEU A 28 -7.89 7.87 2.59
CA LEU A 28 -8.34 6.50 2.43
C LEU A 28 -8.51 5.89 3.82
N LYS A 29 -9.48 4.99 3.99
CA LYS A 29 -9.66 4.24 5.25
C LYS A 29 -8.66 3.10 5.40
N THR A 30 -8.24 2.52 4.28
CA THR A 30 -7.23 1.46 4.19
C THR A 30 -6.30 1.76 3.03
N GLN A 31 -5.08 1.19 3.03
CA GLN A 31 -4.07 1.36 1.98
C GLN A 31 -3.58 2.81 1.76
N GLU A 32 -3.77 3.69 2.74
CA GLU A 32 -3.26 5.06 2.74
C GLU A 32 -1.73 5.10 2.69
N ASP A 33 -1.09 4.15 3.36
CA ASP A 33 0.35 3.92 3.33
C ASP A 33 0.83 3.50 1.93
N PHE A 34 0.15 2.54 1.32
CA PHE A 34 0.49 2.08 -0.03
C PHE A 34 0.40 3.21 -1.05
N ALA A 35 -0.65 4.03 -1.00
CA ALA A 35 -0.81 5.18 -1.87
C ALA A 35 0.31 6.21 -1.66
N LEU A 36 0.70 6.46 -0.40
CA LEU A 36 1.82 7.35 -0.08
C LEU A 36 3.13 6.80 -0.64
N TRP A 37 3.42 5.50 -0.47
CA TRP A 37 4.65 4.88 -1.00
C TRP A 37 4.74 4.98 -2.52
N LEU A 38 3.65 4.76 -3.25
CA LEU A 38 3.63 4.93 -4.70
C LEU A 38 3.96 6.37 -5.10
N LYS A 39 3.43 7.35 -4.38
CA LYS A 39 3.70 8.77 -4.64
C LYS A 39 5.16 9.14 -4.36
N LEU A 40 5.73 8.66 -3.25
CA LEU A 40 7.12 8.92 -2.91
C LEU A 40 8.09 8.31 -3.92
N ILE A 41 7.79 7.12 -4.44
CA ILE A 41 8.59 6.48 -5.51
C ILE A 41 8.52 7.30 -6.80
N LYS A 42 7.37 7.83 -7.18
CA LYS A 42 7.25 8.73 -8.35
C LYS A 42 8.06 10.02 -8.19
N LEU A 43 8.28 10.45 -6.97
CA LEU A 43 9.17 11.57 -6.64
C LEU A 43 10.65 11.16 -6.56
N ASN A 44 11.00 9.95 -7.03
CA ASN A 44 12.34 9.39 -7.02
C ASN A 44 12.96 9.29 -5.61
N LEU A 45 12.14 9.12 -4.57
CA LEU A 45 12.63 8.86 -3.22
C LEU A 45 12.96 7.38 -3.06
N ASN A 46 14.14 7.10 -2.55
CA ASN A 46 14.62 5.74 -2.36
C ASN A 46 14.18 5.17 -1.01
N PHE A 47 13.76 3.91 -1.02
CA PHE A 47 13.53 3.10 0.15
C PHE A 47 14.74 2.20 0.38
N LEU A 48 15.36 2.29 1.55
CA LEU A 48 16.50 1.46 1.92
C LEU A 48 16.03 0.38 2.89
N PRO A 49 16.22 -0.90 2.59
CA PRO A 49 15.85 -1.98 3.49
C PRO A 49 16.84 -2.07 4.67
N ILE A 50 16.31 -2.37 5.86
CA ILE A 50 17.10 -2.77 7.03
C ILE A 50 16.85 -4.27 7.24
N ASN A 51 17.88 -5.08 7.06
CA ASN A 51 17.78 -6.53 7.18
C ASN A 51 17.83 -6.98 8.65
N ARG A 52 16.89 -6.50 9.46
CA ARG A 52 16.71 -6.88 10.86
C ARG A 52 15.23 -6.88 11.21
N VAL A 53 14.82 -7.78 12.10
CA VAL A 53 13.48 -7.77 12.68
C VAL A 53 13.42 -6.72 13.78
N LEU A 54 12.81 -5.57 13.50
CA LEU A 54 12.72 -4.42 14.40
C LEU A 54 11.30 -4.14 14.88
N SER A 55 10.31 -4.80 14.33
CA SER A 55 8.90 -4.64 14.72
C SER A 55 8.14 -5.94 14.57
N SER A 56 7.09 -6.10 15.36
CA SER A 56 6.13 -7.19 15.24
C SER A 56 4.72 -6.63 15.03
N TRP A 57 3.92 -7.32 14.24
CA TRP A 57 2.56 -6.94 13.95
C TRP A 57 1.57 -7.94 14.58
N ARG A 58 0.65 -7.40 15.42
CA ARG A 58 -0.40 -8.21 16.03
C ARG A 58 -1.58 -8.34 15.07
N LYS A 59 -1.91 -9.54 14.71
CA LYS A 59 -3.11 -9.81 13.92
C LYS A 59 -4.32 -9.92 14.88
N THR A 60 -5.32 -9.04 14.68
CA THR A 60 -6.59 -9.07 15.40
C THR A 60 -7.75 -9.22 14.42
N ASN A 61 -8.85 -9.86 14.87
CA ASN A 61 -10.02 -10.09 14.00
C ASN A 61 -10.78 -8.80 13.70
N ASP A 62 -10.74 -7.82 14.60
CA ASP A 62 -11.51 -6.55 14.50
C ASP A 62 -10.69 -5.38 13.98
N SER A 63 -9.56 -5.64 13.31
CA SER A 63 -8.74 -4.57 12.75
C SER A 63 -9.39 -3.97 11.48
N LEU A 64 -9.17 -2.66 11.25
CA LEU A 64 -9.57 -1.98 9.98
C LEU A 64 -9.08 -2.76 8.76
N SER A 65 -7.94 -3.42 8.88
CA SER A 65 -7.36 -4.24 7.82
C SER A 65 -8.08 -5.58 7.61
N SER A 66 -9.03 -5.99 8.45
CA SER A 66 -9.81 -7.22 8.26
C SER A 66 -10.95 -7.04 7.24
N ASN A 67 -11.44 -5.82 7.04
CA ASN A 67 -12.54 -5.56 6.10
C ASN A 67 -12.06 -5.65 4.64
N LYS A 68 -12.34 -6.80 4.03
CA LYS A 68 -11.93 -7.11 2.64
C LYS A 68 -12.61 -6.21 1.61
N ILE A 69 -13.90 -5.88 1.83
CA ILE A 69 -14.69 -5.05 0.89
C ILE A 69 -14.14 -3.62 0.89
N GLN A 70 -13.90 -3.04 2.06
CA GLN A 70 -13.32 -1.71 2.18
C GLN A 70 -11.95 -1.62 1.48
N LYS A 71 -11.12 -2.65 1.62
CA LYS A 71 -9.82 -2.73 0.92
C LYS A 71 -9.96 -2.70 -0.59
N LEU A 72 -10.96 -3.38 -1.14
CA LEU A 72 -11.20 -3.37 -2.59
C LEU A 72 -11.61 -1.98 -3.08
N PHE A 73 -12.53 -1.32 -2.36
CA PHE A 73 -12.95 0.04 -2.67
C PHE A 73 -11.79 1.02 -2.60
N ASP A 74 -10.99 0.97 -1.56
CA ASP A 74 -9.86 1.87 -1.40
C ASP A 74 -8.76 1.60 -2.42
N ALA A 75 -8.51 0.33 -2.79
CA ALA A 75 -7.60 -0.02 -3.87
C ALA A 75 -8.06 0.52 -5.22
N PHE A 76 -9.35 0.39 -5.53
CA PHE A 76 -9.91 0.98 -6.75
C PHE A 76 -9.81 2.51 -6.74
N LYS A 77 -10.20 3.16 -5.64
CA LYS A 77 -10.09 4.61 -5.45
C LYS A 77 -8.64 5.11 -5.58
N LEU A 78 -7.68 4.34 -5.08
CA LEU A 78 -6.26 4.62 -5.23
C LEU A 78 -5.86 4.67 -6.70
N PHE A 79 -6.16 3.62 -7.47
CA PHE A 79 -5.74 3.58 -8.88
C PHE A 79 -6.52 4.56 -9.75
N TYR A 80 -7.82 4.69 -9.53
CA TYR A 80 -8.68 5.55 -10.34
C TYR A 80 -8.50 7.03 -10.04
N LYS A 81 -8.58 7.45 -8.74
CA LYS A 81 -8.56 8.86 -8.35
C LYS A 81 -7.16 9.39 -8.04
N ILE A 82 -6.33 8.61 -7.37
CA ILE A 82 -5.02 9.08 -6.88
C ILE A 82 -3.96 8.88 -7.95
N GLU A 83 -3.98 7.73 -8.62
CA GLU A 83 -3.05 7.39 -9.70
C GLU A 83 -3.52 7.86 -11.09
N ASN A 84 -4.73 8.44 -11.19
CA ASN A 84 -5.35 8.93 -12.44
C ASN A 84 -5.35 7.89 -13.57
N LYS A 85 -5.59 6.62 -13.24
CA LYS A 85 -5.71 5.56 -14.25
C LYS A 85 -7.13 5.48 -14.78
N ASN A 86 -7.29 5.01 -16.03
CA ASN A 86 -8.62 4.74 -16.60
C ASN A 86 -9.33 3.67 -15.75
N PHE A 87 -10.65 3.63 -15.85
CA PHE A 87 -11.51 2.69 -15.11
C PHE A 87 -11.08 1.23 -15.30
N ILE A 88 -10.88 0.79 -16.55
CA ILE A 88 -10.48 -0.58 -16.89
C ILE A 88 -9.10 -0.92 -16.28
N ILE A 89 -8.10 -0.04 -16.43
CA ILE A 89 -6.76 -0.24 -15.89
C ILE A 89 -6.80 -0.29 -14.36
N SER A 90 -7.68 0.48 -13.73
CA SER A 90 -7.86 0.46 -12.27
C SER A 90 -8.40 -0.88 -11.79
N ILE A 91 -9.39 -1.45 -12.47
CA ILE A 91 -9.92 -2.79 -12.18
C ILE A 91 -8.81 -3.84 -12.33
N ILE A 92 -8.10 -3.83 -13.46
CA ILE A 92 -6.99 -4.77 -13.70
C ILE A 92 -5.93 -4.67 -12.60
N SER A 93 -5.58 -3.46 -12.18
CA SER A 93 -4.60 -3.23 -11.11
C SER A 93 -5.06 -3.81 -9.78
N VAL A 94 -6.34 -3.68 -9.42
CA VAL A 94 -6.94 -4.29 -8.22
C VAL A 94 -6.89 -5.81 -8.30
N VAL A 95 -7.24 -6.40 -9.45
CA VAL A 95 -7.19 -7.86 -9.67
C VAL A 95 -5.75 -8.37 -9.50
N ILE A 96 -4.75 -7.67 -10.06
CA ILE A 96 -3.33 -8.04 -9.90
C ILE A 96 -2.91 -8.02 -8.43
N LEU A 97 -3.33 -7.00 -7.66
CA LEU A 97 -3.04 -6.94 -6.22
C LEU A 97 -3.65 -8.13 -5.46
N LEU A 98 -4.90 -8.51 -5.80
CA LEU A 98 -5.57 -9.64 -5.19
C LEU A 98 -4.86 -10.96 -5.48
N ILE A 99 -4.51 -11.21 -6.74
CA ILE A 99 -3.80 -12.42 -7.16
C ILE A 99 -2.45 -12.52 -6.45
N ASN A 100 -1.69 -11.42 -6.40
CA ASN A 100 -0.38 -11.42 -5.75
C ASN A 100 -0.50 -11.64 -4.23
N LYS A 101 -1.54 -11.11 -3.60
CA LYS A 101 -1.82 -11.36 -2.18
C LYS A 101 -2.13 -12.82 -1.91
N ILE A 102 -2.99 -13.46 -2.73
CA ILE A 102 -3.35 -14.87 -2.59
C ILE A 102 -2.11 -15.75 -2.77
N LYS A 103 -1.28 -15.46 -3.79
CA LYS A 103 -0.01 -16.17 -4.00
C LYS A 103 0.90 -16.08 -2.78
N LYS A 104 1.04 -14.89 -2.19
CA LYS A 104 1.90 -14.68 -1.02
C LYS A 104 1.41 -15.50 0.18
N THR A 105 0.11 -15.49 0.48
CA THR A 105 -0.48 -16.24 1.61
C THR A 105 -0.32 -17.77 1.46
N LYS A 106 -0.13 -18.27 0.23
CA LYS A 106 0.07 -19.70 -0.01
C LYS A 106 1.52 -20.18 0.23
N TYR A 107 2.47 -19.24 0.31
CA TYR A 107 3.89 -19.53 0.53
C TYR A 107 4.41 -19.12 1.91
N GLU A 108 3.56 -18.52 2.77
CA GLU A 108 3.77 -18.27 4.21
C GLU A 108 3.11 -19.37 5.05
#